data_9aebead5416ace113186bf439af79a3f
#
_entry.id   9aebead5416ace113186bf439af79a3f
#
_cell.length_a   1.000
_cell.length_b   1.000
_cell.length_c   1.000
_cell.angle_alpha   90.00
_cell.angle_beta   90.00
_cell.angle_gamma   90.00
#
_symmetry.space_group_name_H-M   'P 1'
#
loop_
_entity.id
_entity.type
_entity.pdbx_description
1 polymer ?
#
loop_
_entity_poly.entity_id
_entity_poly.type
_entity_poly.pdbx_seq_one_letter_code
_entity_poly.pdbx_strand_id
1 'polypeptide(L)'
;MKTKRGEILQTSTKISGRLSEHFSQNFGDLFEKILPAGSITGAPKMQVCEILREVEREKRGFYTGVFVHFDGRVLRSFVLIRFVEISPSGLKFFSGGGITLESTARKEFDEFIKKAYFTF
;
A
#
# COMPACT_ATOMS: atom_id res chain seq x y z
N MET A 1 14.59 -9.95 2.93
CA MET A 1 13.84 -10.29 4.17
C MET A 1 13.75 -11.80 4.25
N LYS A 2 14.21 -12.41 5.34
CA LYS A 2 14.10 -13.87 5.56
C LYS A 2 12.74 -14.20 6.15
N THR A 3 12.04 -15.15 5.57
CA THR A 3 10.76 -15.67 6.07
C THR A 3 10.90 -17.16 6.34
N LYS A 4 9.99 -17.75 7.13
CA LYS A 4 9.97 -19.21 7.36
C LYS A 4 9.75 -20.01 6.06
N ARG A 5 9.34 -19.36 4.96
CA ARG A 5 9.06 -19.98 3.65
C ARG A 5 10.06 -19.57 2.55
N GLY A 6 11.18 -18.93 2.92
CA GLY A 6 12.23 -18.50 1.99
C GLY A 6 12.59 -17.03 2.09
N GLU A 7 13.48 -16.57 1.22
CA GLU A 7 13.87 -15.17 1.12
C GLU A 7 12.97 -14.44 0.13
N ILE A 8 12.56 -13.23 0.52
CA ILE A 8 11.83 -12.29 -0.36
C ILE A 8 12.77 -11.11 -0.60
N LEU A 9 13.09 -10.86 -1.86
CA LEU A 9 13.79 -9.65 -2.28
C LEU A 9 12.78 -8.51 -2.34
N GLN A 10 13.16 -7.38 -1.78
CA GLN A 10 12.36 -6.16 -1.83
C GLN A 10 13.26 -5.00 -2.20
N THR A 11 12.91 -4.30 -3.24
CA THR A 11 13.55 -3.04 -3.62
C THR A 11 12.88 -1.88 -2.89
N SER A 12 13.66 -0.88 -2.55
CA SER A 12 13.13 0.37 -2.00
C SER A 12 13.88 1.56 -2.56
N THR A 13 13.18 2.67 -2.74
CA THR A 13 13.76 3.95 -3.16
C THR A 13 13.42 5.01 -2.13
N LYS A 14 14.43 5.72 -1.67
CA LYS A 14 14.25 6.87 -0.79
C LYS A 14 14.23 8.15 -1.63
N ILE A 15 13.13 8.88 -1.57
CA ILE A 15 12.97 10.18 -2.21
C ILE A 15 12.91 11.22 -1.09
N SER A 16 13.69 12.29 -1.21
CA SER A 16 13.74 13.37 -0.23
C SER A 16 13.52 14.72 -0.92
N GLY A 17 12.87 15.64 -0.23
CA GLY A 17 12.60 16.97 -0.73
C GLY A 17 12.32 17.94 0.42
N ARG A 18 12.19 19.23 0.10
CA ARG A 18 11.74 20.25 1.03
C ARG A 18 10.27 20.57 0.77
N LEU A 19 9.48 20.65 1.82
CA LEU A 19 8.10 21.12 1.73
C LEU A 19 8.10 22.64 1.58
N SER A 20 7.21 23.16 0.75
CA SER A 20 6.88 24.59 0.78
C SER A 20 6.20 24.95 2.10
N GLU A 21 6.19 26.24 2.42
CA GLU A 21 5.52 26.73 3.63
C GLU A 21 4.05 26.30 3.68
N HIS A 22 3.34 26.40 2.56
CA HIS A 22 1.95 25.96 2.44
C HIS A 22 1.75 24.52 2.92
N PHE A 23 2.52 23.58 2.40
CA PHE A 23 2.38 22.16 2.77
C PHE A 23 2.90 21.82 4.17
N SER A 24 3.81 22.62 4.71
CA SER A 24 4.26 22.44 6.10
C SER A 24 3.18 22.81 7.12
N GLN A 25 2.24 23.65 6.73
CA GLN A 25 1.10 24.07 7.54
C GLN A 25 -0.20 23.30 7.21
N ASN A 26 -0.29 22.74 6.01
CA ASN A 26 -1.50 22.08 5.48
C ASN A 26 -1.18 20.66 5.00
N PHE A 27 -1.00 19.74 5.94
CA PHE A 27 -0.70 18.33 5.60
C PHE A 27 -1.81 17.64 4.81
N GLY A 28 -3.07 18.06 4.98
CA GLY A 28 -4.19 17.54 4.19
C GLY A 28 -3.96 17.74 2.69
N ASP A 29 -3.61 18.95 2.28
CA ASP A 29 -3.33 19.29 0.88
C ASP A 29 -2.13 18.53 0.32
N LEU A 30 -1.11 18.30 1.17
CA LEU A 30 0.02 17.46 0.81
C LEU A 30 -0.44 16.02 0.50
N PHE A 31 -1.24 15.43 1.39
CA PHE A 31 -1.74 14.08 1.20
C PHE A 31 -2.65 13.96 -0.01
N GLU A 32 -3.51 14.90 -0.28
CA GLU A 32 -4.34 14.92 -1.48
C GLU A 32 -3.52 14.83 -2.77
N LYS A 33 -2.38 15.54 -2.81
CA LYS A 33 -1.49 15.52 -3.99
C LYS A 33 -0.68 14.25 -4.15
N ILE A 34 -0.20 13.67 -3.06
CA ILE A 34 0.69 12.51 -3.14
C ILE A 34 -0.05 11.16 -3.14
N LEU A 35 -1.29 11.14 -2.64
CA LEU A 35 -2.09 9.90 -2.58
C LEU A 35 -2.97 9.72 -3.84
N PRO A 36 -3.37 8.49 -4.16
CA PRO A 36 -2.84 7.24 -3.59
C PRO A 36 -1.35 7.07 -3.82
N ALA A 37 -0.67 6.32 -2.92
CA ALA A 37 0.77 6.12 -3.01
C ALA A 37 1.17 5.46 -4.34
N GLY A 38 2.25 5.96 -4.97
CA GLY A 38 2.71 5.44 -6.25
C GLY A 38 3.11 3.95 -6.23
N SER A 39 3.56 3.44 -5.08
CA SER A 39 3.81 2.01 -4.87
C SER A 39 2.54 1.15 -4.89
N ILE A 40 1.38 1.76 -4.75
CA ILE A 40 0.06 1.09 -4.78
C ILE A 40 -0.56 1.16 -6.16
N THR A 41 -0.50 2.31 -6.80
CA THR A 41 -1.11 2.51 -8.11
C THR A 41 -0.18 2.14 -9.26
N GLY A 42 1.13 2.30 -9.08
CA GLY A 42 2.06 2.26 -10.21
C GLY A 42 2.02 3.58 -11.00
N ALA A 43 2.52 3.53 -12.22
CA ALA A 43 2.59 4.67 -13.13
C ALA A 43 2.13 4.27 -14.55
N PRO A 44 1.39 5.15 -15.24
CA PRO A 44 0.88 6.46 -14.85
C PRO A 44 -0.30 6.37 -13.86
N LYS A 45 -0.26 7.16 -12.79
CA LYS A 45 -1.20 7.05 -11.66
C LYS A 45 -2.67 7.09 -12.07
N MET A 46 -3.07 8.08 -12.87
CA MET A 46 -4.49 8.30 -13.20
C MET A 46 -5.07 7.13 -13.99
N GLN A 47 -4.39 6.68 -15.04
CA GLN A 47 -4.83 5.55 -15.86
C GLN A 47 -4.95 4.26 -15.04
N VAL A 48 -3.97 4.00 -14.18
CA VAL A 48 -4.04 2.81 -13.33
C VAL A 48 -5.18 2.88 -12.33
N CYS A 49 -5.44 4.06 -11.75
CA CYS A 49 -6.60 4.24 -10.87
C CYS A 49 -7.94 4.01 -11.59
N GLU A 50 -8.06 4.41 -12.85
CA GLU A 50 -9.24 4.15 -13.67
C GLU A 50 -9.41 2.65 -13.91
N ILE A 51 -8.36 1.97 -14.37
CA ILE A 51 -8.36 0.51 -14.56
C ILE A 51 -8.76 -0.23 -13.27
N LEU A 52 -8.18 0.15 -12.13
CA LEU A 52 -8.49 -0.48 -10.86
C LEU A 52 -9.97 -0.31 -10.47
N ARG A 53 -10.57 0.85 -10.73
CA ARG A 53 -12.00 1.08 -10.48
C ARG A 53 -12.90 0.21 -11.33
N GLU A 54 -12.50 -0.10 -12.56
CA GLU A 54 -13.26 -0.96 -13.47
C GLU A 54 -13.10 -2.45 -13.14
N VAL A 55 -11.89 -2.86 -12.77
CA VAL A 55 -11.55 -4.28 -12.58
C VAL A 55 -11.90 -4.77 -11.17
N GLU A 56 -11.70 -3.96 -10.14
CA GLU A 56 -11.97 -4.35 -8.76
C GLU A 56 -13.47 -4.24 -8.45
N ARG A 57 -14.05 -5.38 -8.08
CA ARG A 57 -15.49 -5.48 -7.75
C ARG A 57 -15.80 -5.15 -6.30
N GLU A 58 -14.78 -5.20 -5.42
CA GLU A 58 -14.93 -4.97 -3.99
C GLU A 58 -14.28 -3.64 -3.57
N LYS A 59 -14.88 -3.00 -2.58
CA LYS A 59 -14.28 -1.82 -1.94
C LYS A 59 -13.11 -2.25 -1.07
N ARG A 60 -11.97 -1.59 -1.26
CA ARG A 60 -10.75 -1.86 -0.48
C ARG A 60 -10.87 -1.48 1.01
N GLY A 61 -11.79 -0.60 1.38
CA GLY A 61 -11.88 -0.09 2.75
C GLY A 61 -10.59 0.60 3.17
N PHE A 62 -10.01 0.16 4.28
CA PHE A 62 -8.71 0.65 4.75
C PHE A 62 -7.51 0.06 4.00
N TYR A 63 -7.71 -1.01 3.22
CA TYR A 63 -6.63 -1.64 2.48
C TYR A 63 -6.05 -0.69 1.45
N THR A 64 -4.73 -0.55 1.44
CA THR A 64 -3.96 0.44 0.66
C THR A 64 -4.22 1.91 1.01
N GLY A 65 -4.98 2.17 2.07
CA GLY A 65 -5.08 3.49 2.68
C GLY A 65 -3.78 3.89 3.38
N VAL A 66 -3.76 5.06 3.96
CA VAL A 66 -2.59 5.59 4.66
C VAL A 66 -2.94 5.88 6.11
N PHE A 67 -2.15 5.32 7.01
CA PHE A 67 -2.15 5.73 8.41
C PHE A 67 -1.18 6.89 8.60
N VAL A 68 -1.60 7.90 9.37
CA VAL A 68 -0.81 9.09 9.65
C VAL A 68 -0.79 9.34 11.14
N HIS A 69 0.40 9.59 11.68
CA HIS A 69 0.60 10.02 13.05
C HIS A 69 1.48 11.27 13.09
N PHE A 70 1.00 12.30 13.75
CA PHE A 70 1.71 13.56 13.95
C PHE A 70 1.86 13.83 15.45
N ASP A 71 3.09 14.00 15.92
CA ASP A 71 3.41 14.24 17.35
C ASP A 71 3.63 15.73 17.68
N GLY A 72 3.27 16.62 16.77
CA GLY A 72 3.53 18.05 16.88
C GLY A 72 4.83 18.53 16.24
N ARG A 73 5.73 17.61 15.91
CA ARG A 73 7.03 17.90 15.27
C ARG A 73 7.30 17.05 14.04
N VAL A 74 7.01 15.76 14.15
CA VAL A 74 7.29 14.77 13.12
C VAL A 74 6.01 14.10 12.69
N LEU A 75 5.75 14.13 11.39
CA LEU A 75 4.67 13.38 10.79
C LEU A 75 5.23 12.06 10.25
N ARG A 76 4.62 10.95 10.65
CA ARG A 76 4.92 9.61 10.17
C ARG A 76 3.71 9.05 9.46
N SER A 77 3.92 8.42 8.33
CA SER A 77 2.85 7.77 7.59
C SER A 77 3.32 6.45 7.01
N PHE A 78 2.40 5.52 6.87
CA PHE A 78 2.64 4.25 6.19
C PHE A 78 1.37 3.75 5.52
N VAL A 79 1.56 2.97 4.46
CA VAL A 79 0.46 2.38 3.71
C VAL A 79 -0.04 1.13 4.44
N LEU A 80 -1.36 1.00 4.57
CA LEU A 80 -2.01 -0.14 5.22
C LEU A 80 -2.06 -1.33 4.27
N ILE A 81 -1.06 -2.20 4.38
CA ILE A 81 -0.96 -3.47 3.67
C ILE A 81 -0.66 -4.60 4.66
N ARG A 82 -1.04 -5.82 4.31
CA ARG A 82 -0.80 -7.02 5.15
C ARG A 82 -1.27 -6.83 6.58
N PHE A 83 -2.50 -6.43 6.75
CA PHE A 83 -3.12 -6.26 8.06
C PHE A 83 -4.36 -7.13 8.21
N VAL A 84 -4.79 -7.28 9.44
CA VAL A 84 -6.02 -7.98 9.80
C VAL A 84 -7.05 -6.96 10.26
N GLU A 85 -8.19 -6.98 9.63
CA GLU A 85 -9.38 -6.29 10.12
C GLU A 85 -10.12 -7.21 11.11
N ILE A 86 -10.42 -6.67 12.27
CA ILE A 86 -11.21 -7.36 13.31
C ILE A 86 -12.61 -6.76 13.30
N SER A 87 -13.59 -7.57 13.04
CA SER A 87 -14.99 -7.16 13.01
C SER A 87 -15.88 -8.18 13.77
N PRO A 88 -17.13 -7.83 14.07
CA PRO A 88 -18.07 -8.78 14.67
C PRO A 88 -18.29 -10.07 13.84
N SER A 89 -18.08 -9.98 12.53
CA SER A 89 -18.19 -11.13 11.61
C SER A 89 -16.94 -12.00 11.55
N GLY A 90 -15.84 -11.59 12.21
CA GLY A 90 -14.60 -12.35 12.25
C GLY A 90 -13.37 -11.54 11.84
N LEU A 91 -12.32 -12.27 11.47
CA LEU A 91 -11.04 -11.73 11.06
C LEU A 91 -10.92 -11.75 9.53
N LYS A 92 -10.60 -10.63 8.92
CA LYS A 92 -10.33 -10.52 7.49
C LYS A 92 -8.88 -10.07 7.27
N PHE A 93 -8.09 -10.90 6.61
CA PHE A 93 -6.71 -10.57 6.24
C PHE A 93 -6.66 -9.93 4.86
N PHE A 94 -5.96 -8.80 4.77
CA PHE A 94 -5.76 -8.08 3.52
C PHE A 94 -4.32 -8.19 3.06
N SER A 95 -4.14 -8.65 1.82
CA SER A 95 -2.85 -8.72 1.15
C SER A 95 -3.05 -8.54 -0.36
N GLY A 96 -1.97 -8.28 -1.08
CA GLY A 96 -1.98 -8.17 -2.54
C GLY A 96 -0.58 -8.09 -3.11
N GLY A 97 -0.50 -8.07 -4.42
CA GLY A 97 0.73 -7.96 -5.20
C GLY A 97 0.67 -6.84 -6.24
N GLY A 98 1.81 -6.51 -6.81
CA GLY A 98 1.90 -5.59 -7.94
C GLY A 98 1.92 -6.36 -9.25
N ILE A 99 0.99 -6.06 -10.14
CA ILE A 99 0.90 -6.68 -11.45
C ILE A 99 1.77 -5.90 -12.45
N THR A 100 2.62 -6.59 -13.15
CA THR A 100 3.48 -6.05 -14.21
C THR A 100 3.28 -6.80 -15.52
N LEU A 101 3.93 -6.35 -16.59
CA LEU A 101 3.86 -7.02 -17.90
C LEU A 101 4.39 -8.47 -17.87
N GLU A 102 5.27 -8.79 -16.92
CA GLU A 102 5.85 -10.13 -16.76
C GLU A 102 5.06 -11.01 -15.79
N SER A 103 4.02 -10.46 -15.16
CA SER A 103 3.19 -11.17 -14.21
C SER A 103 2.33 -12.23 -14.90
N THR A 104 2.24 -13.39 -14.26
CA THR A 104 1.26 -14.42 -14.62
C THR A 104 0.38 -14.71 -13.42
N ALA A 105 -0.91 -14.97 -13.65
CA ALA A 105 -1.88 -15.20 -12.57
C ALA A 105 -1.40 -16.25 -11.55
N ARG A 106 -0.76 -17.33 -12.02
CA ARG A 106 -0.23 -18.38 -11.14
C ARG A 106 0.93 -17.90 -10.27
N LYS A 107 1.89 -17.18 -10.83
CA LYS A 107 3.03 -16.66 -10.07
C LYS A 107 2.58 -15.66 -9.00
N GLU A 108 1.66 -14.75 -9.36
CA GLU A 108 1.10 -13.77 -8.43
C GLU A 108 0.31 -14.44 -7.31
N PHE A 109 -0.46 -15.47 -7.62
CA PHE A 109 -1.19 -16.24 -6.62
C PHE A 109 -0.24 -16.99 -5.67
N ASP A 110 0.80 -17.65 -6.20
CA ASP A 110 1.80 -18.33 -5.38
C ASP A 110 2.56 -17.34 -4.49
N GLU A 111 2.84 -16.13 -4.98
CA GLU A 111 3.44 -15.06 -4.19
C GLU A 111 2.50 -14.55 -3.10
N PHE A 112 1.22 -14.39 -3.42
CA PHE A 112 0.20 -14.01 -2.45
C PHE A 112 0.14 -15.01 -1.29
N ILE A 113 0.09 -16.31 -1.60
CA ILE A 113 0.08 -17.38 -0.58
C ILE A 113 1.35 -17.35 0.27
N LYS A 114 2.52 -17.09 -0.33
CA LYS A 114 3.78 -16.95 0.43
C LYS A 114 3.78 -15.74 1.37
N LYS A 115 3.10 -14.67 0.99
CA LYS A 115 2.96 -13.44 1.78
C LYS A 115 1.89 -13.55 2.86
N ALA A 116 0.93 -14.47 2.72
CA ALA A 116 -0.13 -14.70 3.69
C ALA A 116 0.37 -15.55 4.87
N TYR A 117 1.23 -14.99 5.70
CA TYR A 117 1.66 -15.62 6.94
C TYR A 117 1.60 -14.61 8.08
N PHE A 118 1.23 -15.12 9.26
CA PHE A 118 1.29 -14.37 10.50
C PHE A 118 2.52 -14.79 11.28
N THR A 119 3.29 -13.84 11.75
CA THR A 119 4.29 -14.04 12.80
C THR A 119 3.63 -13.62 14.12
N PHE A 120 3.13 -14.58 14.85
CA PHE A 120 2.82 -14.43 16.27
C PHE A 120 4.05 -14.78 17.09
#